data_cb1f034c9e3fde2af643b4aa56bc2bac
#
_entry.id   cb1f034c9e3fde2af643b4aa56bc2bac
#
_cell.length_a   1.000
_cell.length_b   1.000
_cell.length_c   1.000
_cell.angle_alpha   90.00
_cell.angle_beta   90.00
_cell.angle_gamma   90.00
#
_symmetry.space_group_name_H-M   'P 1'
#
loop_
_entity.id
_entity.type
_entity.pdbx_description
1 polymer ?
#
loop_
_entity_poly.entity_id
_entity_poly.type
_entity_poly.pdbx_seq_one_letter_code
_entity_poly.pdbx_strand_id
1 'polypeptide(L)'
;MDLKVDALKAHFQAEKLEAIATLEVYVKNAAGIGEHPQIIEEMAKLVEQATNANDCLDMIDMIFLKDGQDSTNVAQEGSVNS
;
A
#
# COMPACT_ATOMS: atom_id res chain seq x y z
N MET A 1 15.34 9.15 14.78
CA MET A 1 14.23 8.25 14.49
C MET A 1 13.02 8.64 15.31
N ASP A 2 11.88 8.69 14.71
CA ASP A 2 10.68 9.18 15.37
C ASP A 2 9.66 8.06 15.46
N LEU A 3 9.28 7.70 16.67
CA LEU A 3 8.33 6.63 16.88
C LEU A 3 6.98 6.90 16.25
N LYS A 4 6.58 8.17 16.20
CA LYS A 4 5.31 8.51 15.57
C LYS A 4 5.34 8.23 14.07
N VAL A 5 6.46 8.54 13.44
CA VAL A 5 6.61 8.25 12.01
C VAL A 5 6.65 6.73 11.80
N ASP A 6 7.37 6.02 12.65
CA ASP A 6 7.44 4.57 12.54
C ASP A 6 6.05 3.95 12.69
N ALA A 7 5.27 4.43 13.65
CA ALA A 7 3.93 3.91 13.87
C ALA A 7 3.02 4.22 12.69
N LEU A 8 3.18 5.40 12.11
CA LEU A 8 2.38 5.78 10.95
C LEU A 8 2.68 4.86 9.77
N LYS A 9 3.96 4.56 9.56
CA LYS A 9 4.34 3.65 8.48
C LYS A 9 3.81 2.25 8.75
N ALA A 10 3.91 1.79 9.99
CA ALA A 10 3.41 0.47 10.34
C ALA A 10 1.91 0.37 10.10
N HIS A 11 1.20 1.45 10.37
CA HIS A 11 -0.25 1.48 10.14
C HIS A 11 -0.58 1.23 8.67
N PHE A 12 0.07 1.94 7.78
CA PHE A 12 -0.23 1.78 6.36
C PHE A 12 0.35 0.49 5.81
N GLN A 13 1.47 0.03 6.36
CA GLN A 13 2.01 -1.26 5.97
C GLN A 13 1.01 -2.37 6.30
N ALA A 14 0.39 -2.29 7.47
CA ALA A 14 -0.61 -3.28 7.87
C ALA A 14 -1.83 -3.22 6.96
N GLU A 15 -2.29 -2.02 6.63
CA GLU A 15 -3.44 -1.89 5.73
C GLU A 15 -3.15 -2.49 4.36
N LYS A 16 -1.95 -2.24 3.87
CA LYS A 16 -1.55 -2.78 2.58
C LYS A 16 -1.55 -4.30 2.60
N LEU A 17 -0.93 -4.87 3.62
CA LEU A 17 -0.83 -6.32 3.72
C LEU A 17 -2.19 -6.98 3.94
N GLU A 18 -3.05 -6.34 4.72
CA GLU A 18 -4.39 -6.87 4.93
C GLU A 18 -5.16 -6.95 3.63
N ALA A 19 -5.07 -5.89 2.83
CA ALA A 19 -5.78 -5.87 1.56
C ALA A 19 -5.26 -6.95 0.64
N ILE A 20 -3.95 -7.11 0.56
CA ILE A 20 -3.36 -8.11 -0.31
C ILE A 20 -3.71 -9.52 0.16
N ALA A 21 -3.64 -9.76 1.47
CA ALA A 21 -3.95 -11.08 2.01
C ALA A 21 -5.41 -11.45 1.76
N THR A 22 -6.30 -10.49 1.94
CA THR A 22 -7.71 -10.74 1.69
C THR A 22 -7.97 -11.01 0.21
N LEU A 23 -7.30 -10.24 -0.64
CA LEU A 23 -7.43 -10.43 -2.07
C LEU A 23 -6.98 -11.84 -2.48
N GLU A 24 -5.91 -12.32 -1.86
CA GLU A 24 -5.44 -13.67 -2.14
C GLU A 24 -6.46 -14.73 -1.76
N VAL A 25 -7.17 -14.51 -0.65
CA VAL A 25 -8.22 -15.44 -0.26
C VAL A 25 -9.30 -15.49 -1.34
N TYR A 26 -9.71 -14.32 -1.83
CA TYR A 26 -10.72 -14.28 -2.87
C TYR A 26 -10.27 -15.04 -4.12
N VAL A 27 -9.00 -14.86 -4.50
CA VAL A 27 -8.48 -15.50 -5.70
C VAL A 27 -8.39 -17.01 -5.51
N LYS A 28 -7.88 -17.44 -4.35
CA LYS A 28 -7.61 -18.86 -4.14
C LYS A 28 -8.85 -19.66 -3.77
N ASN A 29 -9.83 -19.02 -3.16
CA ASN A 29 -11.02 -19.70 -2.70
C ASN A 29 -12.25 -19.23 -3.44
N ALA A 30 -12.10 -19.07 -4.74
CA ALA A 30 -13.20 -18.60 -5.55
C ALA A 30 -14.45 -19.46 -5.39
N ALA A 31 -14.27 -20.76 -5.23
CA ALA A 31 -15.40 -21.66 -5.09
C ALA A 31 -16.23 -21.37 -3.86
N GLY A 32 -15.56 -21.01 -2.76
CA GLY A 32 -16.26 -20.69 -1.53
C GLY A 32 -16.97 -19.36 -1.56
N ILE A 33 -16.55 -18.49 -2.47
CA ILE A 33 -17.11 -17.16 -2.58
C ILE A 33 -17.96 -17.02 -3.85
N GLY A 34 -17.93 -18.04 -4.67
CA GLY A 34 -18.35 -17.97 -6.06
C GLY A 34 -19.76 -17.50 -6.31
N GLU A 35 -20.62 -17.58 -5.33
CA GLU A 35 -21.99 -17.15 -5.53
C GLU A 35 -22.19 -15.67 -5.24
N HIS A 36 -21.13 -15.01 -4.80
CA HIS A 36 -21.20 -13.61 -4.43
C HIS A 36 -21.20 -12.75 -5.69
N PRO A 37 -22.31 -12.09 -5.99
CA PRO A 37 -22.39 -11.36 -7.26
C PRO A 37 -21.50 -10.12 -7.30
N GLN A 38 -20.99 -9.69 -6.16
CA GLN A 38 -20.18 -8.48 -6.11
C GLN A 38 -18.71 -8.76 -5.87
N ILE A 39 -18.28 -9.97 -6.18
CA ILE A 39 -16.91 -10.35 -5.86
C ILE A 39 -15.89 -9.44 -6.56
N ILE A 40 -16.17 -9.09 -7.82
CA ILE A 40 -15.23 -8.23 -8.55
C ILE A 40 -15.17 -6.85 -7.93
N GLU A 41 -16.33 -6.32 -7.53
CA GLU A 41 -16.33 -5.01 -6.88
C GLU A 41 -15.55 -5.02 -5.58
N GLU A 42 -15.71 -6.09 -4.81
CA GLU A 42 -14.98 -6.18 -3.56
C GLU A 42 -13.49 -6.34 -3.78
N MET A 43 -13.12 -7.12 -4.78
CA MET A 43 -11.71 -7.25 -5.11
C MET A 43 -11.13 -5.91 -5.57
N ALA A 44 -11.91 -5.15 -6.33
CA ALA A 44 -11.46 -3.83 -6.77
C ALA A 44 -11.20 -2.91 -5.58
N LYS A 45 -12.07 -2.96 -4.58
CA LYS A 45 -11.86 -2.15 -3.38
C LYS A 45 -10.59 -2.52 -2.66
N LEU A 46 -10.28 -3.81 -2.62
CA LEU A 46 -9.06 -4.26 -1.97
C LEU A 46 -7.82 -3.78 -2.72
N VAL A 47 -7.88 -3.80 -4.04
CA VAL A 47 -6.77 -3.27 -4.82
C VAL A 47 -6.61 -1.77 -4.55
N GLU A 48 -7.72 -1.05 -4.48
CA GLU A 48 -7.66 0.38 -4.19
C GLU A 48 -7.10 0.64 -2.79
N GLN A 49 -7.47 -0.19 -1.82
CA GLN A 49 -6.96 -0.04 -0.47
C GLN A 49 -5.45 -0.26 -0.44
N ALA A 50 -4.98 -1.31 -1.12
CA ALA A 50 -3.55 -1.58 -1.17
C ALA A 50 -2.79 -0.46 -1.87
N THR A 51 -3.36 0.04 -2.96
CA THR A 51 -2.73 1.12 -3.71
C THR A 51 -2.65 2.38 -2.86
N ASN A 52 -3.76 2.72 -2.21
CA ASN A 52 -3.77 3.91 -1.36
C ASN A 52 -2.75 3.81 -0.23
N ALA A 53 -2.69 2.66 0.42
CA ALA A 53 -1.73 2.47 1.50
C ALA A 53 -0.30 2.57 0.98
N ASN A 54 -0.04 1.98 -0.18
CA ASN A 54 1.29 2.06 -0.77
C ASN A 54 1.67 3.50 -1.10
N ASP A 55 0.73 4.27 -1.64
CA ASP A 55 0.98 5.67 -1.94
C ASP A 55 1.24 6.46 -0.67
N CYS A 56 0.51 6.14 0.39
CA CYS A 56 0.73 6.82 1.67
C CYS A 56 2.11 6.53 2.22
N LEU A 57 2.58 5.30 2.08
CA LEU A 57 3.93 4.96 2.51
C LEU A 57 4.97 5.76 1.73
N ASP A 58 4.78 5.88 0.43
CA ASP A 58 5.70 6.66 -0.38
C ASP A 58 5.67 8.13 0.03
N MET A 59 4.50 8.64 0.32
CA MET A 59 4.36 10.03 0.73
C MET A 59 5.04 10.29 2.07
N ILE A 60 4.90 9.35 3.00
CA ILE A 60 5.55 9.49 4.30
C ILE A 60 7.05 9.56 4.12
N ASP A 61 7.60 8.70 3.27
CA ASP A 61 9.03 8.73 3.01
C ASP A 61 9.43 10.06 2.41
N MET A 62 8.61 10.57 1.49
CA MET A 62 8.91 11.84 0.85
C MET A 62 8.92 12.98 1.86
N ILE A 63 7.97 12.98 2.78
CA ILE A 63 7.83 14.06 3.73
C ILE A 63 8.91 14.01 4.80
N PHE A 64 9.18 12.81 5.33
CA PHE A 64 9.97 12.70 6.55
C PHE A 64 11.40 12.24 6.33
N LEU A 65 11.69 11.59 5.23
CA LEU A 65 13.03 11.09 5.00
C LEU A 65 13.88 12.00 4.14
N LYS A 66 13.25 12.86 3.36
CA LYS A 66 14.00 13.70 2.45
C LYS A 66 14.97 14.62 3.18
N ASP A 67 14.62 15.03 4.38
CA ASP A 67 15.51 15.90 5.15
C ASP A 67 16.80 15.21 5.49
N GLY A 68 16.71 13.97 5.81
CA GLY A 68 17.89 13.22 6.19
C GLY A 68 18.62 12.63 5.04
N GLN A 69 17.95 12.51 3.97
CA GLN A 69 18.50 11.83 2.84
C GLN A 69 18.87 12.72 1.72
N ASP A 70 18.48 13.19 1.34
CA ASP A 70 18.56 13.74 0.19
C ASP A 70 18.75 13.17 -0.98
N SER A 71 18.81 12.82 -0.93
CA SER A 71 18.78 12.36 -1.78
C SER A 71 18.68 11.80 -2.69
N THR A 72 18.88 11.85 -2.76
CA THR A 72 18.75 11.23 -3.51
C THR A 72 18.12 10.79 -4.24
N ASN A 73 18.02 10.99 -4.21
CA ASN A 73 17.42 10.51 -4.78
C ASN A 73 16.72 10.44 -5.52
N VAL A 74 16.78 10.73 -5.61
CA VAL A 74 16.10 10.61 -6.19
C VAL A 74 15.64 10.47 -6.97
N ALA A 75 15.86 10.62 -7.16
CA ALA A 75 15.49 10.52 -7.81
C ALA A 75 14.95 10.26 -8.41
N GLN A 76 15.10 10.30 -8.47
CA GLN A 76 14.77 10.11 -8.86
C GLN A 76 14.17 9.92 -9.32
N GLU A 77 14.43 9.98 -9.52
CA GLU A 77 14.04 9.83 -9.86
C GLU A 77 13.38 9.62 -10.20
N GLY A 78 13.75 9.69 -10.46
CA GLY A 78 13.30 9.61 -10.78
C GLY A 78 12.61 9.48 -11.06
N SER A 79 12.70 9.52 -11.26
CA SER A 79 12.23 9.45 -11.56
C SER A 79 11.63 9.31 -11.84
N VAL A 80 11.80 9.46 -12.04
CA VAL A 80 11.43 9.37 -12.32
C VAL A 80 10.98 9.20 -12.70
N ASN A 81 11.06 9.28 -13.04
CA ASN A 81 10.77 9.15 -13.35
C ASN A 81 10.43 9.14 -13.48
N SER A 82 10.50 9.35 -13.65
CA SER A 82 10.31 9.31 -13.70
C SER A 82 10.22 9.22 -13.72
#